data_3069a9e7483914a3268e16de74f22407
#
_entry.id   3069a9e7483914a3268e16de74f22407
#
_cell.length_a   1.000
_cell.length_b   1.000
_cell.length_c   1.000
_cell.angle_alpha   90.00
_cell.angle_beta   90.00
_cell.angle_gamma   90.00
#
_symmetry.space_group_name_H-M   'P 1'
#
loop_
_entity.id
_entity.type
_entity.pdbx_description
1 polymer ?
#
loop_
_entity_poly.entity_id
_entity_poly.type
_entity_poly.pdbx_seq_one_letter_code
_entity_poly.pdbx_strand_id
1 'polypeptide(L)'
;MPGALPQVHYERISLLTHTEDEWRLRTRDAAKELWKCVVLEHVRHELRRVLSFIAAAPPAPLLFHCIAGKDRTGLVAALLLTLADATPQAIAHDYAVSAENLRAGYLERYADAEPARILEALRCPEEGAHNMLSFLERAGGVQAYLSQIGLTTQEIVRLRARLRG
;
A
#
# COMPACT_ATOMS: atom_id res chain seq x y z
N MET A 1 12.21 23.12 30.69
CA MET A 1 13.02 22.40 29.70
C MET A 1 12.06 21.82 28.70
N PRO A 2 12.09 22.20 27.41
CA PRO A 2 11.32 21.47 26.42
C PRO A 2 11.90 20.05 26.36
N GLY A 3 11.07 19.03 26.61
CA GLY A 3 11.46 17.63 26.55
C GLY A 3 12.07 17.31 25.17
N ALA A 4 13.13 16.50 25.15
CA ALA A 4 13.71 16.03 23.92
C ALA A 4 12.62 15.37 23.07
N LEU A 5 12.54 15.73 21.79
CA LEU A 5 11.62 15.09 20.85
C LEU A 5 11.94 13.58 20.85
N PRO A 6 10.92 12.71 20.82
CA PRO A 6 11.16 11.28 20.74
C PRO A 6 12.00 10.97 19.50
N GLN A 7 12.98 10.08 19.63
CA GLN A 7 13.76 9.61 18.49
C GLN A 7 12.84 8.88 17.51
N VAL A 8 12.72 9.41 16.31
CA VAL A 8 11.97 8.76 15.21
C VAL A 8 12.94 7.87 14.45
N HIS A 9 12.66 6.57 14.41
CA HIS A 9 13.36 5.65 13.52
C HIS A 9 12.72 5.72 12.14
N TYR A 10 13.49 6.17 11.15
CA TYR A 10 13.06 6.32 9.76
C TYR A 10 13.77 5.35 8.85
N GLU A 11 13.01 4.64 8.01
CA GLU A 11 13.54 3.76 6.97
C GLU A 11 12.88 4.09 5.63
N ARG A 12 13.68 4.21 4.57
CA ARG A 12 13.21 4.42 3.21
C ARG A 12 13.35 3.15 2.39
N ILE A 13 12.22 2.54 2.05
CA ILE A 13 12.16 1.34 1.20
C ILE A 13 11.38 1.70 -0.07
N SER A 14 12.06 1.70 -1.22
CA SER A 14 11.39 1.97 -2.49
C SER A 14 10.64 0.71 -2.94
N LEU A 15 9.34 0.83 -3.23
CA LEU A 15 8.58 -0.20 -3.93
C LEU A 15 8.74 -0.13 -5.45
N LEU A 16 9.36 0.92 -5.98
CA LEU A 16 9.64 1.09 -7.40
C LEU A 16 11.15 0.89 -7.60
N THR A 17 11.57 -0.31 -7.96
CA THR A 17 12.97 -0.69 -8.18
C THR A 17 13.42 -0.45 -9.61
N HIS A 18 12.46 -0.25 -10.51
CA HIS A 18 12.71 0.07 -11.91
C HIS A 18 12.61 1.57 -12.13
N THR A 19 13.18 2.06 -13.23
CA THR A 19 12.98 3.44 -13.67
C THR A 19 11.48 3.69 -13.92
N GLU A 20 11.06 4.95 -13.83
CA GLU A 20 9.66 5.32 -14.08
C GLU A 20 9.19 4.86 -15.47
N ASP A 21 10.09 4.88 -16.45
CA ASP A 21 9.81 4.44 -17.82
C ASP A 21 9.63 2.91 -17.92
N GLU A 22 10.43 2.12 -17.20
CA GLU A 22 10.23 0.66 -17.13
C GLU A 22 8.91 0.30 -16.46
N TRP A 23 8.51 1.02 -15.42
CA TRP A 23 7.20 0.87 -14.78
C TRP A 23 6.06 1.26 -15.72
N ARG A 24 6.19 2.38 -16.42
CA ARG A 24 5.21 2.81 -17.44
C ARG A 24 5.06 1.78 -18.55
N LEU A 25 6.16 1.17 -19.01
CA LEU A 25 6.10 0.10 -20.00
C LEU A 25 5.41 -1.16 -19.48
N ARG A 26 5.69 -1.57 -18.25
CA ARG A 26 5.10 -2.78 -17.64
C ARG A 26 3.63 -2.62 -17.25
N THR A 27 3.21 -1.40 -16.94
CA THR A 27 1.84 -1.10 -16.49
C THR A 27 1.01 -0.37 -17.53
N ARG A 28 1.59 -0.05 -18.71
CA ARG A 28 0.95 0.76 -19.75
C ARG A 28 -0.39 0.20 -20.22
N ASP A 29 -0.47 -1.13 -20.29
CA ASP A 29 -1.65 -1.83 -20.76
C ASP A 29 -2.49 -2.42 -19.61
N ALA A 30 -2.04 -2.24 -18.36
CA ALA A 30 -2.82 -2.64 -17.19
C ALA A 30 -3.80 -1.52 -16.85
N ALA A 31 -5.09 -1.83 -16.86
CA ALA A 31 -6.10 -0.96 -16.30
C ALA A 31 -5.73 -0.61 -14.85
N LYS A 32 -6.06 0.60 -14.37
CA LYS A 32 -5.77 1.04 -13.00
C LYS A 32 -6.24 0.03 -11.95
N GLU A 33 -7.30 -0.68 -12.27
CA GLU A 33 -7.89 -1.72 -11.44
C GLU A 33 -6.97 -2.94 -11.27
N LEU A 34 -6.11 -3.22 -12.26
CA LEU A 34 -5.16 -4.34 -12.24
C LEU A 34 -3.76 -3.95 -11.75
N TRP A 35 -3.48 -2.64 -11.60
CA TRP A 35 -2.16 -2.15 -11.22
C TRP A 35 -1.63 -2.80 -9.92
N LYS A 36 -2.48 -2.96 -8.91
CA LYS A 36 -2.09 -3.58 -7.64
C LYS A 36 -1.64 -5.04 -7.81
N CYS A 37 -2.29 -5.80 -8.69
CA CYS A 37 -1.91 -7.18 -8.97
C CYS A 37 -0.54 -7.25 -9.64
N VAL A 38 -0.29 -6.38 -10.62
CA VAL A 38 1.00 -6.27 -11.31
C VAL A 38 2.10 -5.91 -10.32
N VAL A 39 1.84 -4.95 -9.42
CA VAL A 39 2.81 -4.57 -8.37
C VAL A 39 3.09 -5.73 -7.43
N LEU A 40 2.06 -6.45 -6.96
CA LEU A 40 2.24 -7.62 -6.09
C LEU A 40 3.14 -8.69 -6.70
N GLU A 41 3.08 -8.89 -8.01
CA GLU A 41 3.95 -9.85 -8.70
C GLU A 41 5.40 -9.37 -8.81
N HIS A 42 5.62 -8.08 -9.09
CA HIS A 42 6.93 -7.59 -9.49
C HIS A 42 7.77 -7.02 -8.34
N VAL A 43 7.17 -6.61 -7.22
CA VAL A 43 7.88 -5.99 -6.08
C VAL A 43 7.86 -6.87 -4.82
N ARG A 44 7.85 -8.18 -4.98
CA ARG A 44 7.79 -9.15 -3.87
C ARG A 44 8.90 -8.94 -2.85
N HIS A 45 10.12 -8.67 -3.33
CA HIS A 45 11.28 -8.44 -2.47
C HIS A 45 11.12 -7.17 -1.63
N GLU A 46 10.69 -6.08 -2.25
CA GLU A 46 10.49 -4.79 -1.60
C GLU A 46 9.33 -4.83 -0.61
N LEU A 47 8.23 -5.49 -0.99
CA LEU A 47 7.09 -5.73 -0.08
C LEU A 47 7.52 -6.53 1.14
N ARG A 48 8.31 -7.59 0.95
CA ARG A 48 8.88 -8.34 2.07
C ARG A 48 9.66 -7.41 2.99
N ARG A 49 10.56 -6.57 2.47
CA ARG A 49 11.35 -5.62 3.28
C ARG A 49 10.47 -4.66 4.07
N VAL A 50 9.44 -4.07 3.43
CA VAL A 50 8.48 -3.17 4.10
C VAL A 50 7.77 -3.90 5.24
N LEU A 51 7.22 -5.07 4.97
CA LEU A 51 6.44 -5.81 5.95
C LEU A 51 7.33 -6.38 7.09
N SER A 52 8.56 -6.83 6.78
CA SER A 52 9.53 -7.25 7.80
C SER A 52 9.92 -6.07 8.70
N PHE A 53 10.13 -4.87 8.14
CA PHE A 53 10.38 -3.66 8.91
C PHE A 53 9.21 -3.33 9.86
N ILE A 54 7.97 -3.38 9.35
CA ILE A 54 6.76 -3.16 10.17
C ILE A 54 6.66 -4.23 11.29
N ALA A 55 6.93 -5.50 10.97
CA ALA A 55 6.90 -6.60 11.94
C ALA A 55 7.95 -6.48 13.04
N ALA A 56 9.12 -5.90 12.72
CA ALA A 56 10.22 -5.70 13.65
C ALA A 56 10.12 -4.41 14.46
N ALA A 57 9.29 -3.46 14.04
CA ALA A 57 9.15 -2.18 14.73
C ALA A 57 8.69 -2.36 16.19
N PRO A 58 9.19 -1.56 17.15
CA PRO A 58 8.77 -1.62 18.55
C PRO A 58 7.26 -1.34 18.69
N PRO A 59 6.64 -1.67 19.85
CA PRO A 59 5.22 -1.41 20.11
C PRO A 59 4.98 0.10 20.33
N ALA A 60 5.07 0.88 19.28
CA ALA A 60 4.91 2.32 19.25
C ALA A 60 4.11 2.71 17.99
N PRO A 61 3.57 3.93 17.90
CA PRO A 61 2.95 4.43 16.69
C PRO A 61 3.89 4.29 15.48
N LEU A 62 3.37 3.76 14.39
CA LEU A 62 4.09 3.57 13.13
C LEU A 62 3.34 4.30 12.02
N LEU A 63 4.07 5.13 11.29
CA LEU A 63 3.58 5.81 10.10
C LEU A 63 4.30 5.26 8.88
N PHE A 64 3.54 4.88 7.86
CA PHE A 64 4.09 4.58 6.54
C PHE A 64 3.37 5.40 5.47
N HIS A 65 4.12 5.88 4.49
CA HIS A 65 3.60 6.69 3.41
C HIS A 65 4.43 6.51 2.12
N CYS A 66 3.85 6.83 1.00
CA CYS A 66 4.56 7.06 -0.26
C CYS A 66 4.59 8.57 -0.58
N ILE A 67 4.64 8.97 -1.85
CA ILE A 67 4.63 10.39 -2.21
C ILE A 67 3.24 11.01 -1.93
N ALA A 68 2.18 10.41 -2.46
CA ALA A 68 0.81 10.90 -2.32
C ALA A 68 0.04 10.23 -1.16
N GLY A 69 0.56 9.16 -0.57
CA GLY A 69 -0.17 8.39 0.43
C GLY A 69 -1.34 7.55 -0.14
N LYS A 70 -1.37 7.32 -1.46
CA LYS A 70 -2.50 6.70 -2.16
C LYS A 70 -2.19 5.25 -2.59
N ASP A 71 -1.56 5.07 -3.74
CA ASP A 71 -1.49 3.77 -4.40
C ASP A 71 -0.57 2.76 -3.68
N ARG A 72 0.71 3.10 -3.48
CA ARG A 72 1.67 2.24 -2.77
C ARG A 72 1.33 2.09 -1.29
N THR A 73 0.91 3.16 -0.66
CA THR A 73 0.43 3.16 0.72
C THR A 73 -0.84 2.31 0.84
N GLY A 74 -1.83 2.51 -0.04
CA GLY A 74 -3.05 1.72 -0.08
C GLY A 74 -2.81 0.24 -0.36
N LEU A 75 -1.77 -0.12 -1.13
CA LEU A 75 -1.40 -1.52 -1.32
C LEU A 75 -0.92 -2.17 -0.01
N VAL A 76 -0.02 -1.49 0.71
CA VAL A 76 0.48 -1.98 2.01
C VAL A 76 -0.65 -2.02 3.05
N ALA A 77 -1.49 -0.96 3.11
CA ALA A 77 -2.65 -0.92 3.99
C ALA A 77 -3.61 -2.09 3.71
N ALA A 78 -3.95 -2.34 2.45
CA ALA A 78 -4.85 -3.41 2.08
C ALA A 78 -4.31 -4.81 2.44
N LEU A 79 -2.99 -5.07 2.28
CA LEU A 79 -2.36 -6.31 2.75
C LEU A 79 -2.47 -6.47 4.26
N LEU A 80 -2.20 -5.41 5.01
CA LEU A 80 -2.30 -5.41 6.47
C LEU A 80 -3.74 -5.59 6.95
N LEU A 81 -4.71 -4.88 6.35
CA LEU A 81 -6.14 -5.02 6.65
C LEU A 81 -6.65 -6.44 6.34
N THR A 82 -6.23 -7.02 5.20
CA THR A 82 -6.56 -8.43 4.87
C THR A 82 -5.98 -9.38 5.92
N LEU A 83 -4.75 -9.15 6.37
CA LEU A 83 -4.14 -9.96 7.42
C LEU A 83 -4.83 -9.82 8.78
N ALA A 84 -5.46 -8.66 9.04
CA ALA A 84 -6.28 -8.40 10.24
C ALA A 84 -7.71 -8.92 10.13
N ASP A 85 -8.06 -9.62 9.05
CA ASP A 85 -9.39 -10.16 8.74
C ASP A 85 -10.47 -9.06 8.52
N ALA A 86 -10.07 -7.88 8.03
CA ALA A 86 -11.05 -6.87 7.60
C ALA A 86 -11.86 -7.38 6.41
N THR A 87 -13.12 -6.96 6.33
CA THR A 87 -13.99 -7.37 5.22
C THR A 87 -13.52 -6.78 3.87
N PRO A 88 -13.75 -7.47 2.75
CA PRO A 88 -13.43 -6.95 1.42
C PRO A 88 -14.00 -5.55 1.17
N GLN A 89 -15.21 -5.29 1.64
CA GLN A 89 -15.87 -3.99 1.51
C GLN A 89 -15.17 -2.90 2.32
N ALA A 90 -14.73 -3.21 3.55
CA ALA A 90 -13.97 -2.27 4.37
C ALA A 90 -12.62 -1.91 3.73
N ILE A 91 -11.92 -2.90 3.16
CA ILE A 91 -10.65 -2.70 2.47
C ILE A 91 -10.83 -1.85 1.21
N ALA A 92 -11.87 -2.13 0.42
CA ALA A 92 -12.17 -1.37 -0.78
C ALA A 92 -12.54 0.09 -0.45
N HIS A 93 -13.36 0.28 0.58
CA HIS A 93 -13.74 1.61 1.06
C HIS A 93 -12.54 2.41 1.59
N ASP A 94 -11.67 1.81 2.40
CA ASP A 94 -10.44 2.44 2.91
C ASP A 94 -9.56 2.99 1.77
N TYR A 95 -9.45 2.24 0.68
CA TYR A 95 -8.74 2.73 -0.49
C TYR A 95 -9.48 3.85 -1.21
N ALA A 96 -10.79 3.71 -1.40
CA ALA A 96 -11.60 4.64 -2.18
C ALA A 96 -11.68 6.04 -1.56
N VAL A 97 -11.75 6.16 -0.23
CA VAL A 97 -11.78 7.46 0.48
C VAL A 97 -10.51 8.29 0.27
N SER A 98 -9.41 7.68 -0.18
CA SER A 98 -8.18 8.40 -0.53
C SER A 98 -8.43 9.46 -1.61
N ALA A 99 -9.36 9.23 -2.54
CA ALA A 99 -9.68 10.17 -3.61
C ALA A 99 -10.26 11.49 -3.05
N GLU A 100 -11.14 11.38 -2.07
CA GLU A 100 -11.77 12.55 -1.42
C GLU A 100 -10.75 13.28 -0.53
N ASN A 101 -10.04 12.54 0.32
CA ASN A 101 -9.06 13.10 1.26
C ASN A 101 -7.92 13.85 0.56
N LEU A 102 -7.52 13.42 -0.63
CA LEU A 102 -6.44 14.06 -1.39
C LEU A 102 -6.90 15.19 -2.30
N ARG A 103 -8.20 15.33 -2.52
CA ARG A 103 -8.76 16.24 -3.54
C ARG A 103 -8.30 17.69 -3.37
N ALA A 104 -8.43 18.23 -2.16
CA ALA A 104 -8.07 19.64 -1.90
C ALA A 104 -6.59 19.90 -2.19
N GLY A 105 -5.70 19.07 -1.66
CA GLY A 105 -4.26 19.22 -1.88
C GLY A 105 -3.83 19.01 -3.34
N TYR A 106 -4.53 18.16 -4.09
CA TYR A 106 -4.25 17.97 -5.52
C TYR A 106 -4.70 19.18 -6.34
N LEU A 107 -5.88 19.75 -6.04
CA LEU A 107 -6.39 20.95 -6.72
C LEU A 107 -5.47 22.14 -6.47
N GLU A 108 -4.97 22.30 -5.26
CA GLU A 108 -4.01 23.36 -4.93
C GLU A 108 -2.66 23.14 -5.62
N ARG A 109 -2.10 21.94 -5.51
CA ARG A 109 -0.75 21.61 -6.03
C ARG A 109 -0.67 21.63 -7.56
N TYR A 110 -1.75 21.33 -8.23
CA TYR A 110 -1.83 21.21 -9.69
C TYR A 110 -2.85 22.18 -10.28
N ALA A 111 -2.92 23.41 -9.72
CA ALA A 111 -3.89 24.43 -10.15
C ALA A 111 -3.83 24.76 -11.65
N ASP A 112 -2.66 24.61 -12.27
CA ASP A 112 -2.44 24.86 -13.70
C ASP A 112 -2.73 23.64 -14.60
N ALA A 113 -3.08 22.49 -14.00
CA ALA A 113 -3.36 21.28 -14.78
C ALA A 113 -4.85 21.22 -15.18
N GLU A 114 -5.12 20.55 -16.30
CA GLU A 114 -6.48 20.25 -16.75
C GLU A 114 -7.27 19.52 -15.65
N PRO A 115 -8.48 20.00 -15.27
CA PRO A 115 -9.29 19.37 -14.22
C PRO A 115 -9.54 17.87 -14.44
N ALA A 116 -9.75 17.44 -15.69
CA ALA A 116 -9.95 16.05 -16.03
C ALA A 116 -8.74 15.18 -15.67
N ARG A 117 -7.50 15.69 -15.83
CA ARG A 117 -6.26 14.98 -15.43
C ARG A 117 -6.15 14.87 -13.93
N ILE A 118 -6.55 15.91 -13.17
CA ILE A 118 -6.54 15.87 -11.72
C ILE A 118 -7.53 14.82 -11.23
N LEU A 119 -8.75 14.81 -11.75
CA LEU A 119 -9.78 13.82 -11.40
C LEU A 119 -9.32 12.40 -11.73
N GLU A 120 -8.71 12.20 -12.90
CA GLU A 120 -8.17 10.88 -13.28
C GLU A 120 -7.02 10.45 -12.37
N ALA A 121 -6.12 11.36 -11.98
CA ALA A 121 -5.04 11.07 -11.03
C ALA A 121 -5.56 10.73 -9.62
N LEU A 122 -6.71 11.31 -9.23
CA LEU A 122 -7.36 11.04 -7.94
C LEU A 122 -8.15 9.74 -7.90
N ARG A 123 -8.50 9.14 -9.04
CA ARG A 123 -9.30 7.91 -9.05
C ARG A 123 -8.70 6.82 -8.17
N CYS A 124 -9.54 6.29 -7.27
CA CYS A 124 -9.27 5.16 -6.39
C CYS A 124 -10.43 4.15 -6.53
N PRO A 125 -10.54 3.44 -7.66
CA PRO A 125 -11.68 2.56 -7.88
C PRO A 125 -11.63 1.37 -6.91
N GLU A 126 -12.76 1.04 -6.29
CA GLU A 126 -12.91 -0.11 -5.37
C GLU A 126 -12.53 -1.42 -6.06
N GLU A 127 -12.77 -1.52 -7.37
CA GLU A 127 -12.38 -2.68 -8.19
C GLU A 127 -10.89 -2.99 -8.08
N GLY A 128 -10.04 -1.98 -7.90
CA GLY A 128 -8.61 -2.19 -7.69
C GLY A 128 -8.30 -2.96 -6.40
N ALA A 129 -9.08 -2.75 -5.34
CA ALA A 129 -8.96 -3.51 -4.11
C ALA A 129 -9.55 -4.93 -4.28
N HIS A 130 -10.70 -5.07 -4.93
CA HIS A 130 -11.32 -6.38 -5.19
C HIS A 130 -10.44 -7.26 -6.08
N ASN A 131 -9.83 -6.71 -7.12
CA ASN A 131 -8.89 -7.45 -7.96
C ASN A 131 -7.65 -7.92 -7.19
N MET A 132 -7.14 -7.08 -6.29
CA MET A 132 -6.04 -7.46 -5.39
C MET A 132 -6.45 -8.61 -4.45
N LEU A 133 -7.62 -8.54 -3.84
CA LEU A 133 -8.13 -9.60 -2.95
C LEU A 133 -8.29 -10.91 -3.71
N SER A 134 -8.86 -10.88 -4.91
CA SER A 134 -8.98 -12.04 -5.79
C SER A 134 -7.61 -12.61 -6.20
N PHE A 135 -6.59 -11.77 -6.38
CA PHE A 135 -5.22 -12.20 -6.60
C PHE A 135 -4.68 -12.95 -5.37
N LEU A 136 -4.89 -12.42 -4.17
CA LEU A 136 -4.45 -13.07 -2.93
C LEU A 136 -5.18 -14.40 -2.69
N GLU A 137 -6.47 -14.47 -3.00
CA GLU A 137 -7.25 -15.74 -2.92
C GLU A 137 -6.66 -16.81 -3.83
N ARG A 138 -6.33 -16.47 -5.08
CA ARG A 138 -5.65 -17.40 -6.01
C ARG A 138 -4.26 -17.81 -5.55
N ALA A 139 -3.57 -16.99 -4.76
CA ALA A 139 -2.28 -17.32 -4.14
C ALA A 139 -2.41 -18.20 -2.89
N GLY A 140 -3.63 -18.59 -2.51
CA GLY A 140 -3.90 -19.38 -1.30
C GLY A 140 -4.21 -18.54 -0.06
N GLY A 141 -4.58 -17.28 -0.25
CA GLY A 141 -4.86 -16.31 0.80
C GLY A 141 -3.65 -15.45 1.17
N VAL A 142 -3.91 -14.38 1.94
CA VAL A 142 -2.86 -13.41 2.31
C VAL A 142 -1.68 -14.05 3.04
N GLN A 143 -1.91 -14.98 3.96
CA GLN A 143 -0.82 -15.62 4.71
C GLN A 143 0.07 -16.47 3.79
N ALA A 144 -0.54 -17.23 2.85
CA ALA A 144 0.20 -18.00 1.87
C ALA A 144 1.03 -17.08 0.96
N TYR A 145 0.45 -15.99 0.46
CA TYR A 145 1.17 -15.00 -0.33
C TYR A 145 2.34 -14.39 0.45
N LEU A 146 2.14 -13.97 1.70
CA LEU A 146 3.20 -13.40 2.54
C LEU A 146 4.35 -14.41 2.77
N SER A 147 4.02 -15.69 2.97
CA SER A 147 5.04 -16.74 3.06
C SER A 147 5.77 -16.96 1.73
N GLN A 148 5.07 -16.92 0.60
CA GLN A 148 5.66 -17.05 -0.74
C GLN A 148 6.64 -15.92 -1.06
N ILE A 149 6.39 -14.70 -0.60
CA ILE A 149 7.33 -13.57 -0.76
C ILE A 149 8.46 -13.58 0.28
N GLY A 150 8.47 -14.56 1.19
CA GLY A 150 9.57 -14.86 2.10
C GLY A 150 9.43 -14.26 3.50
N LEU A 151 8.23 -13.85 3.96
CA LEU A 151 8.02 -13.57 5.37
C LEU A 151 7.99 -14.88 6.17
N THR A 152 8.61 -14.84 7.34
CA THR A 152 8.55 -15.94 8.30
C THR A 152 7.19 -15.99 9.00
N THR A 153 6.80 -17.15 9.49
CA THR A 153 5.58 -17.29 10.31
C THR A 153 5.58 -16.33 11.50
N GLN A 154 6.75 -16.12 12.12
CA GLN A 154 6.87 -15.21 13.26
C GLN A 154 6.62 -13.74 12.87
N GLU A 155 7.10 -13.29 11.72
CA GLU A 155 6.82 -11.95 11.21
C GLU A 155 5.33 -11.77 10.91
N ILE A 156 4.69 -12.74 10.29
CA ILE A 156 3.25 -12.72 10.01
C ILE A 156 2.42 -12.63 11.31
N VAL A 157 2.79 -13.42 12.32
CA VAL A 157 2.14 -13.37 13.64
C VAL A 157 2.32 -11.99 14.29
N ARG A 158 3.52 -11.41 14.24
CA ARG A 158 3.79 -10.06 14.79
C ARG A 158 2.99 -8.97 14.07
N LEU A 159 2.90 -9.03 12.74
CA LEU A 159 2.08 -8.11 11.95
C LEU A 159 0.63 -8.18 12.39
N ARG A 160 0.08 -9.40 12.51
CA ARG A 160 -1.31 -9.61 12.90
C ARG A 160 -1.59 -9.13 14.34
N ALA A 161 -0.68 -9.40 15.26
CA ALA A 161 -0.79 -8.93 16.65
C ALA A 161 -0.77 -7.40 16.73
N ARG A 162 0.12 -6.73 15.97
CA ARG A 162 0.19 -5.26 15.93
C ARG A 162 -1.11 -4.61 15.46
N LEU A 163 -1.87 -5.26 14.59
CA LEU A 163 -3.10 -4.71 14.01
C LEU A 163 -4.33 -4.94 14.90
N ARG A 164 -4.26 -5.90 15.82
CA ARG A 164 -5.40 -6.29 16.66
C ARG A 164 -5.30 -5.79 18.11
N GLY A 165 -4.17 -5.20 18.50
CA GLY A 165 -3.89 -4.70 19.84
C GLY A 165 -3.41 -5.79 20.77
#